data_31302f095a6f1add8fcfa726b73996bf
#
_entry.id   31302f095a6f1add8fcfa726b73996bf
#
_cell.length_a   1.000
_cell.length_b   1.000
_cell.length_c   1.000
_cell.angle_alpha   90.00
_cell.angle_beta   90.00
_cell.angle_gamma   90.00
#
_symmetry.space_group_name_H-M   'P 1'
#
loop_
_entity.id
_entity.type
_entity.pdbx_description
1 polymer ?
#
loop_
_entity_poly.entity_id
_entity_poly.type
_entity_poly.pdbx_seq_one_letter_code
_entity_poly.pdbx_strand_id
1 'polypeptide(L)'
;GRESSEWLEQNLRSTRNFIRKWGHMVKHDEMMYPIIPPKYDIGFVVKNCNYNLLKELEPWCSTIYIEYTGVIESYVKHEQKDTEFNLSDRIKHSHQNKPNNDIVIEFDVKLLNSSNFQILVELSSILKESGEVGEMELEIFKFNINSLKTYEKDLIKV
;
A
#
# COMPACT_ATOMS: atom_id res chain seq x y z
N GLY A 1 -16.13 -12.64 -21.86
CA GLY A 1 -16.07 -11.96 -23.10
C GLY A 1 -15.39 -10.61 -22.99
N ARG A 2 -15.37 -9.90 -24.08
CA ARG A 2 -14.68 -8.59 -24.17
C ARG A 2 -15.23 -7.59 -23.17
N GLU A 3 -16.55 -7.48 -23.07
CA GLU A 3 -17.18 -6.56 -22.13
C GLU A 3 -16.89 -6.92 -20.68
N SER A 4 -16.82 -8.23 -20.39
CA SER A 4 -16.48 -8.71 -19.05
C SER A 4 -15.05 -8.31 -18.65
N SER A 5 -14.11 -8.37 -19.59
CA SER A 5 -12.72 -7.99 -19.35
C SER A 5 -12.59 -6.49 -19.08
N GLU A 6 -13.29 -5.66 -19.84
CA GLU A 6 -13.30 -4.21 -19.64
C GLU A 6 -13.93 -3.85 -18.29
N TRP A 7 -15.03 -4.49 -17.94
CA TRP A 7 -15.71 -4.28 -16.67
C TRP A 7 -14.82 -4.67 -15.48
N LEU A 8 -14.13 -5.81 -15.58
CA LEU A 8 -13.23 -6.27 -14.53
C LEU A 8 -12.07 -5.29 -14.33
N GLU A 9 -11.47 -4.81 -15.40
CA GLU A 9 -10.38 -3.82 -15.33
C GLU A 9 -10.86 -2.53 -14.67
N GLN A 10 -12.05 -2.06 -15.00
CA GLN A 10 -12.65 -0.87 -14.40
C GLN A 10 -12.83 -1.05 -12.89
N ASN A 11 -13.31 -2.20 -12.46
CA ASN A 11 -13.48 -2.51 -11.04
C ASN A 11 -12.16 -2.56 -10.30
N LEU A 12 -11.13 -3.15 -10.90
CA LEU A 12 -9.80 -3.23 -10.29
C LEU A 12 -9.19 -1.85 -10.11
N ARG A 13 -9.36 -0.96 -11.07
CA ARG A 13 -8.90 0.43 -10.95
C ARG A 13 -9.62 1.17 -9.83
N SER A 14 -10.93 1.02 -9.75
CA SER A 14 -11.75 1.64 -8.71
C SER A 14 -11.35 1.14 -7.33
N THR A 15 -11.06 -0.15 -7.21
CA THR A 15 -10.60 -0.76 -5.96
C THR A 15 -9.25 -0.20 -5.54
N ARG A 16 -8.29 -0.07 -6.47
CA ARG A 16 -7.00 0.52 -6.15
C ARG A 16 -7.14 1.95 -5.63
N ASN A 17 -7.97 2.77 -6.27
CA ASN A 17 -8.20 4.15 -5.84
C ASN A 17 -8.88 4.23 -4.47
N PHE A 18 -9.80 3.33 -4.20
CA PHE A 18 -10.43 3.22 -2.88
C PHE A 18 -9.38 2.93 -1.80
N ILE A 19 -8.51 1.96 -2.04
CA ILE A 19 -7.46 1.59 -1.10
C ILE A 19 -6.48 2.74 -0.88
N ARG A 20 -6.10 3.45 -1.95
CA ARG A 20 -5.22 4.63 -1.83
C ARG A 20 -5.81 5.68 -0.91
N LYS A 21 -7.11 5.93 -1.03
CA LYS A 21 -7.79 6.96 -0.25
C LYS A 21 -8.01 6.53 1.19
N TRP A 22 -8.49 5.30 1.40
CA TRP A 22 -8.96 4.85 2.71
C TRP A 22 -7.95 3.98 3.46
N GLY A 23 -7.01 3.37 2.76
CA GLY A 23 -6.01 2.49 3.36
C GLY A 23 -6.49 1.08 3.65
N HIS A 24 -7.69 0.73 3.19
CA HIS A 24 -8.27 -0.59 3.42
C HIS A 24 -9.32 -0.91 2.37
N MET A 25 -9.75 -2.16 2.32
CA MET A 25 -10.90 -2.57 1.52
C MET A 25 -12.19 -2.17 2.23
N VAL A 26 -13.29 -2.16 1.49
CA VAL A 26 -14.61 -1.90 2.09
C VAL A 26 -14.91 -2.95 3.14
N LYS A 27 -15.27 -2.49 4.36
CA LYS A 27 -15.65 -3.35 5.48
C LYS A 27 -16.95 -2.85 6.08
N HIS A 28 -17.77 -3.80 6.54
CA HIS A 28 -19.03 -3.49 7.22
C HIS A 28 -19.15 -4.31 8.51
N ASP A 29 -19.83 -3.77 9.50
CA ASP A 29 -20.15 -4.51 10.71
C ASP A 29 -21.39 -5.40 10.51
N GLU A 30 -21.84 -6.08 11.56
CA GLU A 30 -23.01 -6.96 11.49
C GLU A 30 -24.29 -6.22 11.12
N MET A 31 -24.36 -4.92 11.39
CA MET A 31 -25.49 -4.07 11.06
C MET A 31 -25.35 -3.43 9.69
N MET A 32 -24.36 -3.83 8.91
CA MET A 32 -24.05 -3.29 7.57
C MET A 32 -23.61 -1.83 7.58
N TYR A 33 -23.21 -1.28 8.72
CA TYR A 33 -22.59 0.03 8.78
C TYR A 33 -21.11 -0.05 8.37
N PRO A 34 -20.59 0.94 7.61
CA PRO A 34 -19.19 0.92 7.20
C PRO A 34 -18.26 0.97 8.43
N ILE A 35 -17.23 0.14 8.39
CA ILE A 35 -16.16 0.17 9.38
C ILE A 35 -15.02 0.97 8.78
N ILE A 36 -14.55 1.99 9.49
CA ILE A 36 -13.47 2.86 9.04
C ILE A 36 -12.27 2.66 9.96
N PRO A 37 -11.31 1.79 9.57
CA PRO A 37 -10.09 1.60 10.36
C PRO A 37 -9.24 2.86 10.37
N PRO A 38 -8.36 3.01 11.35
CA PRO A 38 -7.42 4.13 11.35
C PRO A 38 -6.46 4.04 10.17
N LYS A 39 -5.99 5.19 9.69
CA LYS A 39 -5.03 5.28 8.62
C LYS A 39 -3.68 5.73 9.18
N TYR A 40 -2.64 4.99 8.83
CA TYR A 40 -1.27 5.25 9.26
C TYR A 40 -0.41 5.69 8.07
N ASP A 41 0.68 6.40 8.35
CA ASP A 41 1.68 6.73 7.35
C ASP A 41 2.65 5.57 7.23
N ILE A 42 2.53 4.79 6.17
CA ILE A 42 3.27 3.55 5.95
C ILE A 42 4.14 3.66 4.70
N GLY A 43 5.42 3.37 4.85
CA GLY A 43 6.34 3.22 3.74
C GLY A 43 6.71 1.76 3.56
N PHE A 44 6.61 1.23 2.34
CA PHE A 44 7.08 -0.10 1.98
C PHE A 44 8.45 0.01 1.33
N VAL A 45 9.44 -0.72 1.85
CA VAL A 45 10.74 -0.89 1.19
C VAL A 45 10.77 -2.31 0.64
N VAL A 46 10.71 -2.42 -0.68
CA VAL A 46 10.43 -3.71 -1.34
C VAL A 46 11.58 -4.11 -2.25
N LYS A 47 12.09 -5.31 -2.04
CA LYS A 47 13.16 -5.89 -2.86
C LYS A 47 12.58 -6.76 -3.97
N ASN A 48 13.22 -6.71 -5.14
CA ASN A 48 12.88 -7.55 -6.30
C ASN A 48 11.47 -7.28 -6.87
N CYS A 49 10.97 -6.05 -6.68
CA CYS A 49 9.63 -5.68 -7.12
C CYS A 49 9.55 -5.53 -8.64
N ASN A 50 8.61 -6.22 -9.27
CA ASN A 50 8.31 -6.06 -10.68
C ASN A 50 7.06 -5.19 -10.88
N TYR A 51 6.68 -4.95 -12.14
CA TYR A 51 5.54 -4.11 -12.49
C TYR A 51 4.23 -4.61 -11.86
N ASN A 52 3.94 -5.89 -11.99
CA ASN A 52 2.69 -6.46 -11.49
C ASN A 52 2.59 -6.36 -9.96
N LEU A 53 3.70 -6.62 -9.28
CA LEU A 53 3.74 -6.53 -7.82
C LEU A 53 3.67 -5.09 -7.34
N LEU A 54 4.30 -4.16 -8.06
CA LEU A 54 4.16 -2.74 -7.74
C LEU A 54 2.69 -2.30 -7.82
N LYS A 55 1.99 -2.74 -8.84
CA LYS A 55 0.57 -2.45 -9.01
C LYS A 55 -0.27 -2.99 -7.85
N GLU A 56 0.05 -4.19 -7.36
CA GLU A 56 -0.66 -4.79 -6.23
C GLU A 56 -0.33 -4.14 -4.89
N LEU A 57 0.91 -3.67 -4.71
CA LEU A 57 1.39 -3.18 -3.42
C LEU A 57 1.19 -1.68 -3.21
N GLU A 58 1.35 -0.89 -4.26
CA GLU A 58 1.37 0.56 -4.15
C GLU A 58 0.14 1.16 -3.46
N PRO A 59 -1.10 0.69 -3.72
CA PRO A 59 -2.27 1.28 -3.06
C PRO A 59 -2.30 1.11 -1.54
N TRP A 60 -1.60 0.10 -1.00
CA TRP A 60 -1.67 -0.28 0.41
C TRP A 60 -0.76 0.54 1.33
N CYS A 61 0.02 1.46 0.79
CA CYS A 61 0.96 2.27 1.58
C CYS A 61 0.89 3.74 1.14
N SER A 62 1.50 4.60 1.94
CA SER A 62 1.62 6.02 1.59
C SER A 62 2.75 6.22 0.58
N THR A 63 3.85 5.52 0.76
CA THR A 63 5.03 5.59 -0.11
C THR A 63 5.62 4.20 -0.28
N ILE A 64 6.03 3.87 -1.50
CA ILE A 64 6.71 2.61 -1.78
C ILE A 64 8.08 2.91 -2.40
N TYR A 65 9.10 2.21 -1.91
CA TYR A 65 10.49 2.37 -2.32
C TYR A 65 10.94 1.09 -2.99
N ILE A 66 11.31 1.17 -4.27
CA ILE A 66 11.77 0.01 -5.04
C ILE A 66 13.07 0.34 -5.78
N GLU A 67 13.73 -0.71 -6.28
CA GLU A 67 15.09 -0.62 -6.84
C GLU A 67 15.13 -0.26 -8.33
N TYR A 68 14.07 -0.54 -9.07
CA TYR A 68 14.12 -0.50 -10.54
C TYR A 68 13.41 0.73 -11.11
N THR A 69 14.22 1.70 -11.56
CA THR A 69 13.73 2.95 -12.15
C THR A 69 12.79 2.71 -13.33
N GLY A 70 13.12 1.73 -14.20
CA GLY A 70 12.29 1.42 -15.37
C GLY A 70 10.89 0.93 -14.99
N VAL A 71 10.80 0.17 -13.91
CA VAL A 71 9.51 -0.29 -13.39
C VAL A 71 8.68 0.90 -12.88
N ILE A 72 9.31 1.80 -12.15
CA ILE A 72 8.66 3.01 -11.63
C ILE A 72 8.10 3.85 -12.79
N GLU A 73 8.94 4.16 -13.75
CA GLU A 73 8.55 4.99 -14.90
C GLU A 73 7.41 4.37 -15.69
N SER A 74 7.49 3.07 -15.97
CA SER A 74 6.47 2.35 -16.71
C SER A 74 5.13 2.36 -15.97
N TYR A 75 5.15 2.10 -14.68
CA TYR A 75 3.94 2.06 -13.87
C TYR A 75 3.29 3.44 -13.76
N VAL A 76 4.08 4.47 -13.46
CA VAL A 76 3.57 5.84 -13.36
C VAL A 76 2.95 6.27 -14.68
N LYS A 77 3.60 5.98 -15.79
CA LYS A 77 3.10 6.32 -17.11
C LYS A 77 1.73 5.71 -17.40
N HIS A 78 1.53 4.46 -17.04
CA HIS A 78 0.30 3.73 -17.34
C HIS A 78 -0.81 3.96 -16.32
N GLU A 79 -0.48 4.04 -15.05
CA GLU A 79 -1.48 4.12 -13.99
C GLU A 79 -1.92 5.56 -13.70
N GLN A 80 -1.05 6.57 -13.90
CA GLN A 80 -1.34 7.96 -13.52
C GLN A 80 -2.61 8.51 -14.16
N LYS A 81 -2.93 8.09 -15.36
CA LYS A 81 -4.15 8.54 -16.05
C LYS A 81 -5.43 8.03 -15.41
N ASP A 82 -5.33 7.01 -14.56
CA ASP A 82 -6.48 6.37 -13.92
C ASP A 82 -6.64 6.77 -12.45
N THR A 83 -5.84 7.72 -11.96
CA THR A 83 -5.92 8.16 -10.56
C THR A 83 -5.58 9.64 -10.42
N GLU A 84 -6.22 10.30 -9.44
CA GLU A 84 -5.94 11.69 -9.10
C GLU A 84 -4.74 11.82 -8.17
N PHE A 85 -4.30 10.71 -7.55
CA PHE A 85 -3.13 10.72 -6.70
C PHE A 85 -1.87 10.91 -7.54
N ASN A 86 -0.93 11.72 -7.04
CA ASN A 86 0.35 11.91 -7.72
C ASN A 86 1.25 10.71 -7.43
N LEU A 87 1.35 9.80 -8.37
CA LEU A 87 2.11 8.57 -8.20
C LEU A 87 3.62 8.82 -8.05
N SER A 88 4.13 9.92 -8.64
CA SER A 88 5.54 10.27 -8.46
C SER A 88 5.89 10.61 -7.03
N ASP A 89 4.92 11.10 -6.24
CA ASP A 89 5.13 11.34 -4.81
C ASP A 89 5.01 10.07 -3.98
N ARG A 90 4.30 9.07 -4.50
CA ARG A 90 4.04 7.82 -3.79
C ARG A 90 5.10 6.74 -4.05
N ILE A 91 5.81 6.83 -5.17
CA ILE A 91 6.76 5.78 -5.59
C ILE A 91 8.14 6.39 -5.72
N LYS A 92 9.10 5.88 -4.93
CA LYS A 92 10.45 6.41 -4.85
C LYS A 92 11.48 5.33 -5.17
N HIS A 93 12.64 5.77 -5.65
CA HIS A 93 13.77 4.87 -5.87
C HIS A 93 14.48 4.63 -4.54
N SER A 94 14.61 3.37 -4.14
CA SER A 94 15.11 3.01 -2.80
C SER A 94 16.55 3.42 -2.54
N HIS A 95 17.40 3.50 -3.57
CA HIS A 95 18.80 3.89 -3.41
C HIS A 95 19.00 5.40 -3.35
N GLN A 96 17.99 6.19 -3.72
CA GLN A 96 18.09 7.65 -3.77
C GLN A 96 17.27 8.34 -2.68
N ASN A 97 16.41 7.60 -2.00
CA ASN A 97 15.48 8.16 -1.05
C ASN A 97 15.47 7.32 0.23
N LYS A 98 15.77 7.95 1.35
CA LYS A 98 15.68 7.30 2.65
C LYS A 98 14.23 7.33 3.10
N PRO A 99 13.66 6.20 3.54
CA PRO A 99 12.30 6.18 4.05
C PRO A 99 12.16 7.08 5.28
N ASN A 100 11.13 7.92 5.27
CA ASN A 100 10.86 8.83 6.40
C ASN A 100 9.43 8.71 6.93
N ASN A 101 8.75 7.63 6.57
CA ASN A 101 7.39 7.38 7.03
C ASN A 101 7.37 7.04 8.52
N ASP A 102 6.22 7.24 9.16
CA ASP A 102 6.04 6.89 10.57
C ASP A 102 6.25 5.40 10.80
N ILE A 103 5.86 4.58 9.84
CA ILE A 103 6.03 3.13 9.88
C ILE A 103 6.68 2.69 8.57
N VAL A 104 7.80 1.98 8.68
CA VAL A 104 8.52 1.44 7.52
C VAL A 104 8.48 -0.08 7.58
N ILE A 105 8.05 -0.71 6.49
CA ILE A 105 7.95 -2.16 6.38
C ILE A 105 8.82 -2.63 5.23
N GLU A 106 9.82 -3.45 5.54
CA GLU A 106 10.75 -4.00 4.54
C GLU A 106 10.42 -5.46 4.26
N PHE A 107 10.43 -5.85 3.01
CA PHE A 107 10.25 -7.24 2.62
C PHE A 107 10.72 -7.50 1.20
N ASP A 108 10.90 -8.78 0.89
CA ASP A 108 11.31 -9.27 -0.43
C ASP A 108 10.10 -9.95 -1.08
N VAL A 109 9.71 -9.49 -2.27
CA VAL A 109 8.56 -10.05 -2.97
C VAL A 109 8.75 -11.51 -3.38
N LYS A 110 9.99 -12.01 -3.42
CA LYS A 110 10.25 -13.42 -3.69
C LYS A 110 9.64 -14.33 -2.62
N LEU A 111 9.43 -13.78 -1.43
CA LEU A 111 8.86 -14.51 -0.30
C LEU A 111 7.36 -14.24 -0.12
N LEU A 112 6.82 -13.33 -0.93
CA LEU A 112 5.41 -12.95 -0.85
C LEU A 112 4.53 -14.04 -1.47
N ASN A 113 3.42 -14.33 -0.80
CA ASN A 113 2.41 -15.27 -1.28
C ASN A 113 1.02 -14.81 -0.84
N SER A 114 -0.03 -15.51 -1.26
CA SER A 114 -1.40 -15.09 -0.93
C SER A 114 -1.68 -15.14 0.56
N SER A 115 -1.03 -16.04 1.28
CA SER A 115 -1.20 -16.16 2.74
C SER A 115 -0.61 -14.96 3.48
N ASN A 116 0.65 -14.59 3.20
CA ASN A 116 1.26 -13.48 3.91
C ASN A 116 0.85 -12.11 3.36
N PHE A 117 0.36 -12.03 2.12
CA PHE A 117 -0.22 -10.78 1.61
C PHE A 117 -1.38 -10.32 2.47
N GLN A 118 -2.08 -11.22 3.11
CA GLN A 118 -3.20 -10.89 4.00
C GLN A 118 -2.75 -9.99 5.17
N ILE A 119 -1.50 -10.08 5.57
CA ILE A 119 -0.95 -9.18 6.59
C ILE A 119 -1.00 -7.73 6.11
N LEU A 120 -0.70 -7.48 4.84
CA LEU A 120 -0.77 -6.13 4.27
C LEU A 120 -2.22 -5.63 4.21
N VAL A 121 -3.14 -6.52 3.92
CA VAL A 121 -4.58 -6.19 3.90
C VAL A 121 -5.09 -5.82 5.30
N GLU A 122 -4.52 -6.40 6.34
CA GLU A 122 -4.94 -6.22 7.72
C GLU A 122 -4.01 -5.30 8.54
N LEU A 123 -3.17 -4.51 7.88
CA LEU A 123 -2.17 -3.68 8.56
C LEU A 123 -2.76 -2.76 9.62
N SER A 124 -3.88 -2.11 9.33
CA SER A 124 -4.50 -1.18 10.29
C SER A 124 -4.87 -1.88 11.60
N SER A 125 -5.41 -3.08 11.51
CA SER A 125 -5.77 -3.87 12.70
C SER A 125 -4.52 -4.32 13.45
N ILE A 126 -3.51 -4.79 12.72
CA ILE A 126 -2.26 -5.27 13.32
C ILE A 126 -1.56 -4.13 14.09
N LEU A 127 -1.47 -2.96 13.47
CA LEU A 127 -0.82 -1.80 14.09
C LEU A 127 -1.60 -1.28 15.29
N LYS A 128 -2.93 -1.28 15.20
CA LYS A 128 -3.78 -0.85 16.31
C LYS A 128 -3.64 -1.78 17.52
N GLU A 129 -3.60 -3.09 17.27
CA GLU A 129 -3.45 -4.08 18.33
C GLU A 129 -2.05 -4.09 18.93
N SER A 130 -1.03 -3.86 18.12
CA SER A 130 0.35 -3.79 18.57
C SER A 130 0.55 -2.70 19.63
N GLY A 131 0.10 -1.49 19.32
CA GLY A 131 0.15 -0.35 20.25
C GLY A 131 1.56 0.05 20.72
N GLU A 132 2.62 -0.47 20.10
CA GLU A 132 4.00 -0.25 20.53
C GLU A 132 4.88 0.26 19.40
N VAL A 133 5.74 1.23 19.70
CA VAL A 133 6.78 1.68 18.77
C VAL A 133 8.01 0.79 18.91
N GLY A 134 8.85 0.77 17.88
CA GLY A 134 10.07 -0.02 17.86
C GLY A 134 10.11 -0.96 16.67
N GLU A 135 11.05 -1.89 16.72
CA GLU A 135 11.23 -2.89 15.67
C GLU A 135 10.48 -4.18 16.00
N MET A 136 9.85 -4.77 15.00
CA MET A 136 9.26 -6.11 15.14
C MET A 136 9.29 -6.82 13.79
N GLU A 137 9.19 -8.13 13.84
CA GLU A 137 9.09 -8.97 12.64
C GLU A 137 7.82 -9.78 12.69
N LEU A 138 7.14 -9.88 11.56
CA LEU A 138 5.95 -10.70 11.39
C LEU A 138 6.02 -11.36 10.03
N GLU A 139 6.12 -12.67 9.99
CA GLU A 139 6.32 -13.46 8.77
C GLU A 139 7.56 -12.93 8.01
N ILE A 140 7.37 -12.49 6.75
CA ILE A 140 8.46 -11.98 5.92
C ILE A 140 8.69 -10.47 6.12
N PHE A 141 7.86 -9.82 6.93
CA PHE A 141 7.85 -8.36 7.06
C PHE A 141 8.64 -7.90 8.28
N LYS A 142 9.55 -6.95 8.04
CA LYS A 142 10.29 -6.29 9.09
C LYS A 142 9.73 -4.89 9.29
N PHE A 143 9.15 -4.66 10.45
CA PHE A 143 8.52 -3.39 10.79
C PHE A 143 9.47 -2.52 11.61
N ASN A 144 9.56 -1.26 11.23
CA ASN A 144 10.19 -0.23 12.04
C ASN A 144 9.12 0.83 12.33
N ILE A 145 8.58 0.81 13.52
CA ILE A 145 7.47 1.67 13.93
C ILE A 145 8.02 2.83 14.73
N ASN A 146 8.07 4.02 14.13
CA ASN A 146 8.55 5.24 14.76
C ASN A 146 7.43 6.02 15.44
N SER A 147 6.22 5.93 14.91
CA SER A 147 5.05 6.60 15.44
C SER A 147 3.80 5.81 15.03
N LEU A 148 2.82 5.75 15.93
CA LEU A 148 1.52 5.15 15.65
C LEU A 148 0.44 6.23 15.50
N LYS A 149 0.84 7.41 15.09
CA LYS A 149 -0.08 8.51 14.80
C LYS A 149 -1.00 8.09 13.65
N THR A 150 -2.28 8.44 13.78
CA THR A 150 -3.27 8.21 12.74
C THR A 150 -3.65 9.52 12.06
N TYR A 151 -4.14 9.43 10.85
CA TYR A 151 -4.40 10.58 9.99
C TYR A 151 -5.82 10.51 9.42
N GLU A 152 -6.31 11.66 8.99
CA GLU A 152 -7.52 11.73 8.20
C GLU A 152 -7.27 11.10 6.84
N LYS A 153 -8.33 10.62 6.20
CA LYS A 153 -8.20 9.91 4.92
C LYS A 153 -7.62 10.75 3.81
N ASP A 154 -7.87 12.03 3.85
CA ASP A 154 -7.39 12.93 2.80
C ASP A 154 -5.95 13.41 3.03
N LEU A 155 -5.28 12.89 4.04
CA LEU A 155 -3.88 13.22 4.30
C LEU A 155 -3.00 12.97 3.08
N ILE A 156 -3.28 11.94 2.32
CA ILE A 156 -2.44 11.56 1.18
C ILE A 156 -2.83 12.23 -0.12
N LYS A 157 -3.75 13.13 -0.11
CA LYS A 157 -3.92 13.94 -1.30
C LYS A 157 -2.90 15.07 -1.22
N VAL A 158 -2.08 15.06 -2.14
CA VAL A 158 -0.92 15.91 -2.16
C VAL A 158 -0.94 16.74 -3.43
#